data_028da90e24cf7f4eeb8396c3c5cb45e0
#
_entry.id   028da90e24cf7f4eeb8396c3c5cb45e0
#
_cell.length_a   1.000
_cell.length_b   1.000
_cell.length_c   1.000
_cell.angle_alpha   90.00
_cell.angle_beta   90.00
_cell.angle_gamma   90.00
#
_symmetry.space_group_name_H-M   'P 1'
#
loop_
_entity.id
_entity.type
_entity.pdbx_description
1 polymer ?
#
loop_
_entity_poly.entity_id
_entity_poly.type
_entity_poly.pdbx_seq_one_letter_code
_entity_poly.pdbx_strand_id
1 'polypeptide(L)'
;MLHTAIEAPHHLSYTGEIQTLNFGSQKSEAAIYRIEHRAPNLSRRWYLAPQSLYGDSVISRGETTYSIDVKRDRVVVAQDDAIDDQVAEDDNFAVLTSNYNATFAPDETFDGRNVRVVVLTNKFTGEMTMRLHIDAQTGLVLEKQIYAANGALAMQERFEDIHYTAAIPTGLFEVPKGMKLVNGPSRGLPSNDLQHVIAAAGFPAHGPKYLPEGFEPVEGDVVDIKGVRTLHLLYSDGIRTVSLFQNHGNADVGFENYKATTTRVENHDAKYVEDGSTMLLAWSESGLHFTLVGELALSELEKIAASVIP
;
A
#
# COMPACT_ATOMS: atom_id res chain seq x y z
N MET A 1 12.85 0.53 19.03
CA MET A 1 13.43 0.33 17.68
C MET A 1 12.38 0.53 16.60
N LEU A 2 11.27 -0.23 16.55
CA LEU A 2 10.22 -0.01 15.53
C LEU A 2 9.66 1.41 15.59
N HIS A 3 9.28 1.90 16.75
CA HIS A 3 8.85 3.30 16.93
C HIS A 3 9.89 4.30 16.42
N THR A 4 11.17 4.07 16.71
CA THR A 4 12.27 4.92 16.22
C THR A 4 12.35 4.88 14.69
N ALA A 5 12.08 3.74 14.07
CA ALA A 5 12.10 3.58 12.62
C ALA A 5 10.95 4.33 11.93
N ILE A 6 9.80 4.38 12.56
CA ILE A 6 8.64 5.17 12.11
C ILE A 6 8.95 6.67 12.20
N GLU A 7 9.48 7.12 13.33
CA GLU A 7 9.77 8.52 13.57
C GLU A 7 10.97 9.07 12.79
N ALA A 8 11.88 8.19 12.33
CA ALA A 8 13.12 8.62 11.69
C ALA A 8 12.91 9.56 10.48
N PRO A 9 11.99 9.31 9.55
CA PRO A 9 11.74 10.22 8.42
C PRO A 9 11.28 11.61 8.86
N HIS A 10 10.55 11.74 9.96
CA HIS A 10 10.08 13.04 10.44
C HIS A 10 11.21 13.96 10.93
N HIS A 11 12.37 13.40 11.24
CA HIS A 11 13.52 14.14 11.80
C HIS A 11 14.74 14.16 10.90
N LEU A 12 14.78 13.31 9.88
CA LEU A 12 15.93 13.15 9.00
C LEU A 12 15.64 13.72 7.62
N SER A 13 16.63 14.41 7.07
CA SER A 13 16.62 14.78 5.66
C SER A 13 17.70 14.00 4.94
N TYR A 14 17.37 13.39 3.81
CA TYR A 14 18.28 12.52 3.07
C TYR A 14 17.97 12.53 1.57
N THR A 15 18.97 12.11 0.82
CA THR A 15 18.84 11.78 -0.60
C THR A 15 19.40 10.39 -0.83
N GLY A 16 18.91 9.70 -1.84
CA GLY A 16 19.40 8.37 -2.15
C GLY A 16 18.78 7.81 -3.43
N GLU A 17 19.17 6.60 -3.76
CA GLU A 17 18.56 5.82 -4.81
C GLU A 17 17.93 4.57 -4.18
N ILE A 18 16.70 4.30 -4.53
CA ILE A 18 15.94 3.16 -4.00
C ILE A 18 15.57 2.23 -5.15
N GLN A 19 15.80 0.94 -4.94
CA GLN A 19 15.28 -0.13 -5.77
C GLN A 19 14.08 -0.76 -5.08
N THR A 20 12.99 -0.94 -5.85
CA THR A 20 11.83 -1.74 -5.44
C THR A 20 11.70 -2.97 -6.34
N LEU A 21 11.44 -4.11 -5.74
CA LEU A 21 11.18 -5.38 -6.41
C LEU A 21 9.86 -5.94 -5.89
N ASN A 22 8.93 -6.20 -6.79
CA ASN A 22 7.68 -6.91 -6.49
C ASN A 22 7.71 -8.26 -7.22
N PHE A 23 7.63 -9.34 -6.48
CA PHE A 23 7.71 -10.69 -7.00
C PHE A 23 6.31 -11.26 -7.19
N GLY A 24 5.88 -11.39 -8.43
CA GLY A 24 4.59 -11.96 -8.80
C GLY A 24 4.69 -13.35 -9.36
N SER A 25 3.59 -14.10 -9.29
CA SER A 25 3.50 -15.44 -9.87
C SER A 25 3.51 -15.42 -11.39
N GLN A 26 2.96 -14.37 -12.00
CA GLN A 26 2.90 -14.21 -13.47
C GLN A 26 3.94 -13.20 -13.97
N LYS A 27 4.26 -12.20 -13.19
CA LYS A 27 5.18 -11.12 -13.56
C LYS A 27 5.83 -10.55 -12.31
N SER A 28 7.14 -10.37 -12.36
CA SER A 28 7.84 -9.56 -11.36
C SER A 28 8.11 -8.17 -11.92
N GLU A 29 8.00 -7.17 -11.07
CA GLU A 29 8.24 -5.78 -11.43
C GLU A 29 9.39 -5.20 -10.62
N ALA A 30 10.16 -4.34 -11.27
CA ALA A 30 11.24 -3.62 -10.64
C ALA A 30 11.15 -2.14 -10.99
N ALA A 31 11.40 -1.29 -10.02
CA ALA A 31 11.58 0.13 -10.25
C ALA A 31 12.82 0.62 -9.53
N ILE A 32 13.44 1.64 -10.10
CA ILE A 32 14.54 2.39 -9.48
C ILE A 32 14.13 3.85 -9.51
N TYR A 33 14.23 4.51 -8.39
CA TYR A 33 13.97 5.93 -8.28
C TYR A 33 14.97 6.62 -7.34
N ARG A 34 15.26 7.87 -7.64
CA ARG A 34 15.95 8.75 -6.71
C ARG A 34 14.94 9.34 -5.75
N ILE A 35 15.29 9.35 -4.47
CA ILE A 35 14.52 10.02 -3.44
C ILE A 35 15.27 11.25 -2.92
N GLU A 36 14.54 12.36 -2.80
CA GLU A 36 14.89 13.52 -2.00
C GLU A 36 13.83 13.65 -0.91
N HIS A 37 14.25 13.48 0.34
CA HIS A 37 13.36 13.65 1.50
C HIS A 37 13.87 14.74 2.41
N ARG A 38 13.03 15.73 2.68
CA ARG A 38 13.28 16.80 3.63
C ARG A 38 12.26 16.77 4.75
N ALA A 39 12.76 16.51 5.95
CA ALA A 39 11.94 16.49 7.16
C ALA A 39 11.13 17.80 7.31
N PRO A 40 9.91 17.73 7.88
CA PRO A 40 9.28 16.49 8.34
C PRO A 40 8.47 15.74 7.26
N ASN A 41 8.04 16.39 6.16
CA ASN A 41 6.98 15.86 5.30
C ASN A 41 7.07 16.30 3.83
N LEU A 42 8.27 16.61 3.36
CA LEU A 42 8.50 16.86 1.94
C LEU A 42 9.28 15.72 1.33
N SER A 43 8.73 15.07 0.31
CA SER A 43 9.45 14.05 -0.44
C SER A 43 9.26 14.22 -1.95
N ARG A 44 10.27 13.76 -2.69
CA ARG A 44 10.20 13.62 -4.14
C ARG A 44 10.85 12.30 -4.53
N ARG A 45 10.12 11.51 -5.31
CA ARG A 45 10.62 10.33 -6.02
C ARG A 45 10.71 10.65 -7.49
N TRP A 46 11.84 10.40 -8.11
CA TRP A 46 12.05 10.57 -9.53
C TRP A 46 12.49 9.25 -10.15
N TYR A 47 11.63 8.67 -11.00
CA TYR A 47 11.84 7.35 -11.55
C TYR A 47 12.94 7.32 -12.62
N LEU A 48 13.89 6.41 -12.42
CA LEU A 48 15.01 6.13 -13.30
C LEU A 48 14.77 4.88 -14.14
N ALA A 49 14.00 3.91 -13.62
CA ALA A 49 13.59 2.68 -14.28
C ALA A 49 12.20 2.25 -13.74
N PRO A 50 11.41 1.47 -14.50
CA PRO A 50 11.63 1.03 -15.88
C PRO A 50 11.44 2.17 -16.89
N GLN A 51 11.76 1.91 -18.18
CA GLN A 51 11.61 2.90 -19.25
C GLN A 51 10.19 3.47 -19.37
N SER A 52 9.17 2.72 -18.95
CA SER A 52 7.77 3.17 -18.91
C SER A 52 7.54 4.32 -17.94
N LEU A 53 8.29 4.39 -16.85
CA LEU A 53 8.21 5.43 -15.80
C LEU A 53 9.35 6.44 -15.87
N TYR A 54 10.33 6.25 -16.77
CA TYR A 54 11.51 7.12 -16.82
C TYR A 54 11.12 8.60 -16.98
N GLY A 55 11.60 9.43 -16.03
CA GLY A 55 11.34 10.86 -15.96
C GLY A 55 10.07 11.25 -15.20
N ASP A 56 9.16 10.31 -14.94
CA ASP A 56 8.01 10.57 -14.08
C ASP A 56 8.47 10.81 -12.64
N SER A 57 7.67 11.53 -11.88
CA SER A 57 7.99 11.79 -10.47
C SER A 57 6.74 11.88 -9.61
N VAL A 58 6.93 11.62 -8.34
CA VAL A 58 5.90 11.81 -7.30
C VAL A 58 6.46 12.80 -6.29
N ILE A 59 5.71 13.86 -6.00
CA ILE A 59 6.06 14.86 -5.00
C ILE A 59 4.99 14.80 -3.90
N SER A 60 5.40 14.58 -2.66
CA SER A 60 4.52 14.64 -1.49
C SER A 60 4.84 15.88 -0.66
N ARG A 61 3.79 16.59 -0.25
CA ARG A 61 3.85 17.79 0.62
C ARG A 61 2.80 17.64 1.71
N GLY A 62 3.18 17.07 2.83
CA GLY A 62 2.22 16.65 3.84
C GLY A 62 1.22 15.68 3.23
N GLU A 63 -0.06 15.94 3.37
CA GLU A 63 -1.17 15.10 2.88
C GLU A 63 -1.46 15.22 1.36
N THR A 64 -0.73 16.06 0.63
CA THR A 64 -0.98 16.26 -0.81
C THR A 64 0.11 15.61 -1.65
N THR A 65 -0.30 14.73 -2.53
CA THR A 65 0.57 14.03 -3.49
C THR A 65 0.33 14.52 -4.92
N TYR A 66 1.42 14.77 -5.64
CA TYR A 66 1.46 15.20 -7.03
C TYR A 66 2.17 14.13 -7.86
N SER A 67 1.43 13.33 -8.62
CA SER A 67 1.99 12.36 -9.56
C SER A 67 2.17 13.00 -10.93
N ILE A 68 3.41 13.15 -11.34
CA ILE A 68 3.82 13.86 -12.56
C ILE A 68 4.10 12.82 -13.64
N ASP A 69 3.27 12.79 -14.68
CA ASP A 69 3.40 11.96 -15.88
C ASP A 69 3.94 12.84 -17.02
N VAL A 70 5.25 12.76 -17.22
CA VAL A 70 5.94 13.60 -18.22
C VAL A 70 5.50 13.27 -19.64
N LYS A 71 5.19 11.99 -19.93
CA LYS A 71 4.79 11.55 -21.26
C LYS A 71 3.42 12.04 -21.67
N ARG A 72 2.52 12.23 -20.68
CA ARG A 72 1.17 12.74 -20.92
C ARG A 72 0.99 14.22 -20.60
N ASP A 73 2.07 14.90 -20.23
CA ASP A 73 2.08 16.32 -19.85
C ASP A 73 1.00 16.66 -18.82
N ARG A 74 0.91 15.86 -17.78
CA ARG A 74 -0.12 16.01 -16.73
C ARG A 74 0.44 15.78 -15.35
N VAL A 75 -0.21 16.42 -14.38
CA VAL A 75 0.00 16.19 -12.94
C VAL A 75 -1.33 15.74 -12.36
N VAL A 76 -1.36 14.58 -11.76
CA VAL A 76 -2.50 14.09 -10.98
C VAL A 76 -2.29 14.54 -9.55
N VAL A 77 -3.26 15.29 -9.01
CA VAL A 77 -3.25 15.77 -7.64
C VAL A 77 -4.18 14.88 -6.82
N ALA A 78 -3.64 14.24 -5.80
CA ALA A 78 -4.39 13.45 -4.84
C ALA A 78 -4.19 14.05 -3.43
N GLN A 79 -5.26 14.05 -2.66
CA GLN A 79 -5.19 14.18 -1.21
C GLN A 79 -5.05 12.75 -0.73
N ASP A 80 -3.87 12.38 -0.32
CA ASP A 80 -3.61 11.01 0.10
C ASP A 80 -2.76 11.07 1.36
N ASP A 81 -3.07 10.23 2.29
CA ASP A 81 -2.16 9.95 3.39
C ASP A 81 -0.87 9.44 2.77
N ALA A 82 0.25 9.92 3.24
CA ALA A 82 1.55 9.77 2.60
C ALA A 82 1.75 8.32 2.12
N ILE A 83 1.90 8.15 0.81
CA ILE A 83 2.08 6.84 0.14
C ILE A 83 3.26 6.03 0.71
N ASP A 84 4.09 6.66 1.54
CA ASP A 84 5.32 6.05 2.07
C ASP A 84 5.17 5.33 3.39
N ASP A 85 4.06 5.47 4.08
CA ASP A 85 3.96 4.99 5.45
C ASP A 85 3.00 3.81 5.61
N GLN A 86 3.32 2.67 5.05
CA GLN A 86 2.70 1.40 5.47
C GLN A 86 3.07 0.99 6.92
N VAL A 87 3.88 1.77 7.59
CA VAL A 87 4.22 1.65 9.02
C VAL A 87 3.81 2.92 9.77
N ALA A 88 3.15 3.84 9.12
CA ALA A 88 2.85 5.14 9.67
C ALA A 88 1.49 5.20 10.33
N GLU A 89 1.46 5.94 11.33
CA GLU A 89 0.44 6.39 12.23
C GLU A 89 0.30 5.53 13.49
N ASP A 90 0.15 6.23 14.61
CA ASP A 90 0.09 5.63 15.95
C ASP A 90 -0.96 4.51 16.05
N ASP A 91 -2.08 4.64 15.33
CA ASP A 91 -3.15 3.62 15.32
C ASP A 91 -2.70 2.35 14.59
N ASN A 92 -2.01 2.47 13.46
CA ASN A 92 -1.48 1.33 12.72
C ASN A 92 -0.33 0.65 13.48
N PHE A 93 0.46 1.42 14.24
CA PHE A 93 1.50 0.87 15.10
C PHE A 93 0.91 0.06 16.27
N ALA A 94 -0.22 0.46 16.82
CA ALA A 94 -0.92 -0.30 17.85
C ALA A 94 -1.41 -1.64 17.29
N VAL A 95 -2.02 -1.65 16.09
CA VAL A 95 -2.45 -2.88 15.40
C VAL A 95 -1.24 -3.77 15.07
N LEU A 96 -0.16 -3.19 14.53
CA LEU A 96 1.08 -3.91 14.24
C LEU A 96 1.64 -4.62 15.49
N THR A 97 1.79 -3.90 16.59
CA THR A 97 2.36 -4.46 17.84
C THR A 97 1.42 -5.42 18.53
N SER A 98 0.11 -5.29 18.31
CA SER A 98 -0.89 -6.24 18.77
C SER A 98 -0.78 -7.59 18.05
N ASN A 99 -0.50 -7.58 16.76
CA ASN A 99 -0.58 -8.74 15.88
C ASN A 99 0.77 -9.41 15.59
N TYR A 100 1.88 -8.69 15.77
CA TYR A 100 3.21 -9.19 15.42
C TYR A 100 4.16 -9.21 16.60
N ASN A 101 4.99 -10.26 16.64
CA ASN A 101 6.15 -10.32 17.50
C ASN A 101 7.37 -9.75 16.75
N ALA A 102 8.00 -8.75 17.34
CA ALA A 102 9.26 -8.20 16.83
C ALA A 102 10.44 -8.86 17.53
N THR A 103 11.34 -9.46 16.77
CA THR A 103 12.56 -10.09 17.29
C THR A 103 13.78 -9.55 16.55
N PHE A 104 14.93 -9.50 17.23
CA PHE A 104 16.19 -9.14 16.58
C PHE A 104 16.82 -10.38 15.95
N ALA A 105 17.21 -10.27 14.70
CA ALA A 105 18.19 -11.16 14.06
C ALA A 105 19.60 -10.61 14.30
N PRO A 106 20.67 -11.38 13.96
CA PRO A 106 22.04 -10.88 14.01
C PRO A 106 22.19 -9.56 13.24
N ASP A 107 22.94 -8.63 13.84
CA ASP A 107 23.26 -7.36 13.19
C ASP A 107 24.03 -7.61 11.88
N GLU A 108 23.78 -6.79 10.88
CA GLU A 108 24.40 -6.90 9.56
C GLU A 108 25.10 -5.58 9.19
N THR A 109 25.82 -5.60 8.08
CA THR A 109 26.40 -4.41 7.48
C THR A 109 25.71 -4.15 6.14
N PHE A 110 25.24 -2.95 5.95
CA PHE A 110 24.54 -2.50 4.75
C PHE A 110 25.23 -1.25 4.22
N ASP A 111 25.84 -1.33 3.05
CA ASP A 111 26.60 -0.22 2.42
C ASP A 111 27.58 0.46 3.42
N GLY A 112 28.35 -0.36 4.15
CA GLY A 112 29.31 0.10 5.17
C GLY A 112 28.69 0.64 6.46
N ARG A 113 27.37 0.59 6.63
CA ARG A 113 26.62 0.99 7.83
C ARG A 113 26.24 -0.22 8.66
N ASN A 114 26.33 -0.08 9.96
CA ASN A 114 25.78 -1.09 10.87
C ASN A 114 24.25 -1.00 10.87
N VAL A 115 23.57 -2.10 10.62
CA VAL A 115 22.13 -2.20 10.68
C VAL A 115 21.66 -3.18 11.74
N ARG A 116 20.59 -2.83 12.40
CA ARG A 116 19.81 -3.72 13.26
C ARG A 116 18.77 -4.40 12.40
N VAL A 117 18.73 -5.72 12.47
CA VAL A 117 17.75 -6.51 11.72
C VAL A 117 16.60 -6.86 12.64
N VAL A 118 15.40 -6.39 12.27
CA VAL A 118 14.15 -6.70 12.98
C VAL A 118 13.30 -7.61 12.12
N VAL A 119 12.84 -8.71 12.70
CA VAL A 119 11.94 -9.67 12.07
C VAL A 119 10.58 -9.59 12.74
N LEU A 120 9.53 -9.41 11.94
CA LEU A 120 8.14 -9.41 12.38
C LEU A 120 7.50 -10.74 12.02
N THR A 121 7.01 -11.44 13.05
CA THR A 121 6.34 -12.73 12.94
C THR A 121 4.90 -12.60 13.40
N ASN A 122 3.95 -13.00 12.57
CA ASN A 122 2.53 -12.98 12.91
C ASN A 122 2.27 -13.88 14.13
N LYS A 123 1.59 -13.36 15.16
CA LYS A 123 1.32 -14.07 16.42
C LYS A 123 0.36 -15.23 16.26
N PHE A 124 -0.54 -15.16 15.29
CA PHE A 124 -1.60 -16.15 15.07
C PHE A 124 -1.14 -17.31 14.19
N THR A 125 -0.36 -17.02 13.14
CA THR A 125 0.10 -18.03 12.18
C THR A 125 1.52 -18.52 12.45
N GLY A 126 2.33 -17.73 13.17
CA GLY A 126 3.75 -17.99 13.36
C GLY A 126 4.63 -17.72 12.14
N GLU A 127 4.06 -17.15 11.08
CA GLU A 127 4.76 -16.84 9.83
C GLU A 127 5.59 -15.57 9.95
N MET A 128 6.81 -15.60 9.41
CA MET A 128 7.59 -14.39 9.20
C MET A 128 6.93 -13.58 8.09
N THR A 129 6.54 -12.35 8.40
CA THR A 129 5.82 -11.48 7.45
C THR A 129 6.70 -10.35 6.94
N MET A 130 7.57 -9.80 7.77
CA MET A 130 8.42 -8.68 7.39
C MET A 130 9.80 -8.78 8.02
N ARG A 131 10.80 -8.28 7.29
CA ARG A 131 12.17 -8.08 7.78
C ARG A 131 12.61 -6.66 7.47
N LEU A 132 13.12 -5.96 8.47
CA LEU A 132 13.59 -4.58 8.36
C LEU A 132 15.07 -4.52 8.69
N HIS A 133 15.84 -3.82 7.85
CA HIS A 133 17.22 -3.44 8.11
C HIS A 133 17.24 -1.96 8.48
N ILE A 134 17.46 -1.68 9.75
CA ILE A 134 17.36 -0.34 10.34
C ILE A 134 18.76 0.18 10.63
N ASP A 135 19.13 1.33 10.08
CA ASP A 135 20.39 2.01 10.38
C ASP A 135 20.54 2.19 11.89
N ALA A 136 21.58 1.59 12.47
CA ALA A 136 21.79 1.61 13.91
C ALA A 136 22.06 3.01 14.47
N GLN A 137 22.51 3.95 13.64
CA GLN A 137 22.84 5.31 14.02
C GLN A 137 21.64 6.26 13.92
N THR A 138 20.84 6.13 12.86
CA THR A 138 19.79 7.11 12.54
C THR A 138 18.39 6.58 12.80
N GLY A 139 18.22 5.28 12.84
CA GLY A 139 16.91 4.63 12.96
C GLY A 139 16.16 4.49 11.63
N LEU A 140 16.68 5.04 10.52
CA LEU A 140 16.01 4.94 9.23
C LEU A 140 16.01 3.49 8.71
N VAL A 141 14.90 3.05 8.12
CA VAL A 141 14.82 1.76 7.43
C VAL A 141 15.57 1.86 6.11
N LEU A 142 16.63 1.05 5.93
CA LEU A 142 17.43 1.01 4.71
C LEU A 142 16.99 -0.10 3.76
N GLU A 143 16.36 -1.15 4.30
CA GLU A 143 15.75 -2.21 3.51
C GLU A 143 14.51 -2.75 4.23
N LYS A 144 13.45 -2.94 3.46
CA LYS A 144 12.20 -3.58 3.87
C LYS A 144 11.93 -4.78 2.96
N GLN A 145 11.68 -5.92 3.55
CA GLN A 145 11.31 -7.15 2.87
C GLN A 145 9.97 -7.63 3.41
N ILE A 146 9.01 -7.90 2.52
CA ILE A 146 7.70 -8.47 2.87
C ILE A 146 7.62 -9.88 2.28
N TYR A 147 7.10 -10.81 3.08
CA TYR A 147 6.99 -12.22 2.73
C TYR A 147 5.53 -12.62 2.61
N ALA A 148 5.21 -13.39 1.57
CA ALA A 148 3.92 -14.02 1.41
C ALA A 148 3.71 -15.14 2.45
N ALA A 149 2.48 -15.59 2.63
CA ALA A 149 2.13 -16.66 3.57
C ALA A 149 2.87 -17.99 3.33
N ASN A 150 3.33 -18.25 2.11
CA ASN A 150 4.16 -19.43 1.79
C ASN A 150 5.65 -19.22 2.11
N GLY A 151 6.04 -18.10 2.71
CA GLY A 151 7.41 -17.76 3.07
C GLY A 151 8.27 -17.24 1.90
N ALA A 152 7.70 -17.10 0.70
CA ALA A 152 8.41 -16.51 -0.43
C ALA A 152 8.51 -14.97 -0.26
N LEU A 153 9.65 -14.40 -0.70
CA LEU A 153 9.80 -12.95 -0.77
C LEU A 153 8.79 -12.38 -1.77
N ALA A 154 7.91 -11.52 -1.30
CA ALA A 154 6.86 -10.89 -2.11
C ALA A 154 7.24 -9.49 -2.57
N MET A 155 7.89 -8.72 -1.68
CA MET A 155 8.33 -7.36 -1.98
C MET A 155 9.66 -7.06 -1.29
N GLN A 156 10.51 -6.31 -1.95
CA GLN A 156 11.71 -5.73 -1.39
C GLN A 156 11.80 -4.26 -1.80
N GLU A 157 12.07 -3.40 -0.84
CA GLU A 157 12.46 -2.01 -1.05
C GLU A 157 13.78 -1.78 -0.35
N ARG A 158 14.77 -1.26 -1.09
CA ARG A 158 16.14 -1.15 -0.62
C ARG A 158 16.81 0.10 -1.13
N PHE A 159 17.49 0.82 -0.25
CA PHE A 159 18.43 1.85 -0.67
C PHE A 159 19.63 1.23 -1.37
N GLU A 160 20.01 1.73 -2.53
CA GLU A 160 21.27 1.41 -3.21
C GLU A 160 22.39 2.33 -2.75
N ASP A 161 22.04 3.58 -2.47
CA ASP A 161 22.89 4.56 -1.78
C ASP A 161 22.06 5.46 -0.88
N ILE A 162 22.67 6.08 0.12
CA ILE A 162 22.00 7.04 1.00
C ILE A 162 22.97 8.10 1.53
N HIS A 163 22.53 9.35 1.47
CA HIS A 163 23.25 10.51 1.98
C HIS A 163 22.38 11.35 2.90
N TYR A 164 22.70 11.40 4.18
CA TYR A 164 22.01 12.28 5.13
C TYR A 164 22.50 13.72 4.94
N THR A 165 21.58 14.66 4.74
CA THR A 165 21.89 16.06 4.49
C THR A 165 20.72 16.97 4.84
N ALA A 166 21.01 18.09 5.48
CA ALA A 166 20.01 19.14 5.74
C ALA A 166 19.85 20.11 4.55
N ALA A 167 20.73 20.06 3.56
CA ALA A 167 20.83 21.05 2.48
C ALA A 167 20.05 20.62 1.22
N ILE A 168 18.78 20.20 1.36
CA ILE A 168 17.92 19.86 0.24
C ILE A 168 17.14 21.11 -0.19
N PRO A 169 17.31 21.62 -1.43
CA PRO A 169 16.62 22.81 -1.90
C PRO A 169 15.10 22.59 -1.97
N THR A 170 14.32 23.55 -1.46
CA THR A 170 12.83 23.49 -1.50
C THR A 170 12.27 23.48 -2.91
N GLY A 171 12.96 24.08 -3.88
CA GLY A 171 12.55 24.08 -5.28
C GLY A 171 12.45 22.70 -5.93
N LEU A 172 13.09 21.68 -5.36
CA LEU A 172 12.97 20.29 -5.83
C LEU A 172 11.56 19.71 -5.62
N PHE A 173 10.83 20.27 -4.67
CA PHE A 173 9.46 19.85 -4.35
C PHE A 173 8.39 20.69 -5.03
N GLU A 174 8.76 21.58 -5.95
CA GLU A 174 7.79 22.38 -6.70
C GLU A 174 7.22 21.58 -7.87
N VAL A 175 5.90 21.69 -8.03
CA VAL A 175 5.20 21.10 -9.18
C VAL A 175 5.61 21.85 -10.46
N PRO A 176 5.99 21.15 -11.54
CA PRO A 176 6.37 21.79 -12.79
C PRO A 176 5.26 22.71 -13.32
N LYS A 177 5.65 23.91 -13.74
CA LYS A 177 4.69 24.88 -14.32
C LYS A 177 4.33 24.49 -15.76
N GLY A 178 3.07 24.73 -16.14
CA GLY A 178 2.59 24.54 -17.51
C GLY A 178 1.99 23.17 -17.81
N MET A 179 2.18 22.17 -16.95
CA MET A 179 1.54 20.87 -17.10
C MET A 179 0.05 20.93 -16.74
N LYS A 180 -0.74 20.05 -17.36
CA LYS A 180 -2.18 19.94 -17.10
C LYS A 180 -2.41 19.33 -15.71
N LEU A 181 -3.01 20.10 -14.81
CA LEU A 181 -3.48 19.59 -13.52
C LEU A 181 -4.78 18.80 -13.71
N VAL A 182 -4.80 17.60 -13.15
CA VAL A 182 -5.97 16.71 -13.12
C VAL A 182 -6.16 16.28 -11.67
N ASN A 183 -7.37 16.45 -11.16
CA ASN A 183 -7.68 15.88 -9.85
C ASN A 183 -7.65 14.35 -9.96
N GLY A 184 -7.04 13.72 -8.99
CA GLY A 184 -7.14 12.28 -8.80
C GLY A 184 -8.58 11.83 -8.60
N PRO A 185 -8.83 10.54 -8.46
CA PRO A 185 -10.15 10.03 -8.10
C PRO A 185 -10.68 10.83 -6.91
N SER A 186 -11.92 11.33 -7.03
CA SER A 186 -12.57 11.97 -5.89
C SER A 186 -12.84 10.91 -4.86
N ARG A 187 -12.03 10.86 -3.82
CA ARG A 187 -12.36 10.10 -2.61
C ARG A 187 -13.33 10.92 -1.77
N GLY A 188 -14.30 10.27 -1.16
CA GLY A 188 -15.02 10.83 -0.01
C GLY A 188 -14.00 11.09 1.12
N LEU A 189 -14.39 11.86 2.12
CA LEU A 189 -13.56 11.95 3.32
C LEU A 189 -13.52 10.56 3.96
N PRO A 190 -12.33 9.95 4.11
CA PRO A 190 -12.22 8.66 4.77
C PRO A 190 -12.74 8.77 6.21
N SER A 191 -13.37 7.72 6.69
CA SER A 191 -13.90 7.66 8.04
C SER A 191 -13.65 6.26 8.63
N ASN A 192 -13.24 6.23 9.87
CA ASN A 192 -13.14 5.00 10.66
C ASN A 192 -14.52 4.50 11.17
N ASP A 193 -15.58 5.31 11.07
CA ASP A 193 -16.95 4.86 11.30
C ASP A 193 -17.52 4.17 10.05
N LEU A 194 -17.15 2.90 9.85
CA LEU A 194 -17.58 2.13 8.68
C LEU A 194 -19.11 1.99 8.60
N GLN A 195 -19.83 2.01 9.70
CA GLN A 195 -21.31 1.92 9.68
C GLN A 195 -21.90 3.17 9.03
N HIS A 196 -21.34 4.34 9.35
CA HIS A 196 -21.72 5.59 8.71
C HIS A 196 -21.40 5.59 7.20
N VAL A 197 -20.22 5.11 6.83
CA VAL A 197 -19.79 5.01 5.43
C VAL A 197 -20.67 4.05 4.63
N ILE A 198 -20.97 2.88 5.19
CA ILE A 198 -21.87 1.89 4.57
C ILE A 198 -23.25 2.51 4.35
N ALA A 199 -23.80 3.21 5.34
CA ALA A 199 -25.09 3.90 5.21
C ALA A 199 -25.07 4.99 4.14
N ALA A 200 -23.92 5.66 3.94
CA ALA A 200 -23.73 6.70 2.94
C ALA A 200 -23.54 6.17 1.51
N ALA A 201 -23.35 4.86 1.32
CA ALA A 201 -23.14 4.24 0.00
C ALA A 201 -24.30 4.53 -0.98
N GLY A 202 -25.53 4.62 -0.48
CA GLY A 202 -26.74 4.89 -1.29
C GLY A 202 -27.31 3.63 -1.95
N PHE A 203 -26.82 2.46 -1.55
CA PHE A 203 -27.32 1.13 -1.91
C PHE A 203 -27.17 0.17 -0.73
N PRO A 204 -27.83 -1.00 -0.73
CA PRO A 204 -27.67 -2.00 0.33
C PRO A 204 -26.26 -2.59 0.33
N ALA A 205 -25.33 -1.95 1.04
CA ALA A 205 -23.95 -2.39 1.15
C ALA A 205 -23.70 -3.12 2.46
N HIS A 206 -22.72 -4.02 2.46
CA HIS A 206 -22.42 -4.89 3.60
C HIS A 206 -20.92 -4.96 3.86
N GLY A 207 -20.52 -4.94 5.12
CA GLY A 207 -19.17 -5.33 5.53
C GLY A 207 -19.05 -6.85 5.68
N PRO A 208 -17.81 -7.40 5.66
CA PRO A 208 -17.59 -8.81 5.93
C PRO A 208 -17.93 -9.14 7.39
N LYS A 209 -18.53 -10.32 7.62
CA LYS A 209 -18.80 -10.88 8.95
C LYS A 209 -17.62 -11.70 9.48
N TYR A 210 -16.71 -12.08 8.61
CA TYR A 210 -15.46 -12.78 8.90
C TYR A 210 -14.27 -11.96 8.39
N LEU A 211 -13.28 -11.81 9.23
CA LEU A 211 -11.94 -11.34 8.89
C LEU A 211 -10.94 -12.33 9.49
N PRO A 212 -9.77 -12.53 8.86
CA PRO A 212 -8.70 -13.30 9.49
C PRO A 212 -8.29 -12.68 10.83
N GLU A 213 -7.74 -13.50 11.72
CA GLU A 213 -7.29 -13.04 13.04
C GLU A 213 -6.27 -11.90 12.89
N GLY A 214 -6.48 -10.82 13.65
CA GLY A 214 -5.65 -9.63 13.65
C GLY A 214 -6.08 -8.55 12.66
N PHE A 215 -6.97 -8.84 11.71
CA PHE A 215 -7.49 -7.80 10.82
C PHE A 215 -8.57 -6.97 11.52
N GLU A 216 -8.42 -5.66 11.43
CA GLU A 216 -9.35 -4.69 11.98
C GLU A 216 -9.80 -3.70 10.90
N PRO A 217 -11.00 -3.08 11.03
CA PRO A 217 -11.39 -1.98 10.19
C PRO A 217 -10.45 -0.79 10.37
N VAL A 218 -9.97 -0.22 9.28
CA VAL A 218 -9.13 0.98 9.29
C VAL A 218 -9.96 2.20 8.93
N GLU A 219 -10.49 2.19 7.71
CA GLU A 219 -11.28 3.30 7.18
C GLU A 219 -12.22 2.84 6.08
N GLY A 220 -13.14 3.71 5.69
CA GLY A 220 -13.97 3.53 4.52
C GLY A 220 -14.32 4.87 3.91
N ASP A 221 -14.65 4.84 2.63
CA ASP A 221 -15.10 6.00 1.88
C ASP A 221 -16.04 5.60 0.74
N VAL A 222 -16.69 6.59 0.15
CA VAL A 222 -17.49 6.42 -1.06
C VAL A 222 -16.81 7.17 -2.18
N VAL A 223 -16.32 6.44 -3.17
CA VAL A 223 -15.55 6.96 -4.30
C VAL A 223 -16.34 6.86 -5.60
N ASP A 224 -16.00 7.68 -6.57
CA ASP A 224 -16.45 7.52 -7.95
C ASP A 224 -15.35 6.84 -8.76
N ILE A 225 -15.61 5.63 -9.22
CA ILE A 225 -14.72 4.87 -10.09
C ILE A 225 -15.33 4.80 -11.46
N LYS A 226 -14.79 5.58 -12.41
CA LYS A 226 -15.25 5.64 -13.81
C LYS A 226 -16.74 6.02 -13.96
N GLY A 227 -17.24 6.91 -13.10
CA GLY A 227 -18.64 7.31 -13.09
C GLY A 227 -19.56 6.35 -12.33
N VAL A 228 -19.02 5.36 -11.65
CA VAL A 228 -19.77 4.41 -10.82
C VAL A 228 -19.48 4.69 -9.34
N ARG A 229 -20.54 5.02 -8.61
CA ARG A 229 -20.48 5.20 -7.16
C ARG A 229 -20.14 3.88 -6.48
N THR A 230 -19.01 3.85 -5.80
CA THR A 230 -18.41 2.65 -5.22
C THR A 230 -18.13 2.89 -3.74
N LEU A 231 -18.58 2.00 -2.89
CA LEU A 231 -18.15 1.92 -1.50
C LEU A 231 -16.80 1.23 -1.45
N HIS A 232 -15.86 1.78 -0.72
CA HIS A 232 -14.58 1.19 -0.37
C HIS A 232 -14.49 1.02 1.15
N LEU A 233 -14.09 -0.15 1.60
CA LEU A 233 -13.82 -0.46 3.00
C LEU A 233 -12.42 -1.07 3.09
N LEU A 234 -11.56 -0.51 3.95
CA LEU A 234 -10.19 -0.95 4.17
C LEU A 234 -10.06 -1.64 5.52
N TYR A 235 -9.40 -2.78 5.51
CA TYR A 235 -9.04 -3.58 6.69
C TYR A 235 -7.54 -3.84 6.70
N SER A 236 -6.92 -3.88 7.88
CA SER A 236 -5.48 -4.15 8.02
C SER A 236 -5.19 -4.96 9.29
N ASP A 237 -4.11 -5.73 9.24
CA ASP A 237 -3.50 -6.36 10.41
C ASP A 237 -2.24 -5.61 10.91
N GLY A 238 -1.97 -4.42 10.31
CA GLY A 238 -0.80 -3.59 10.56
C GLY A 238 0.35 -3.78 9.57
N ILE A 239 0.32 -4.83 8.73
CA ILE A 239 1.26 -5.07 7.64
C ILE A 239 0.53 -5.33 6.33
N ARG A 240 -0.42 -6.27 6.36
CA ARG A 240 -1.23 -6.66 5.19
C ARG A 240 -2.54 -5.88 5.19
N THR A 241 -3.05 -5.61 4.01
CA THR A 241 -4.33 -4.91 3.82
C THR A 241 -5.29 -5.73 2.99
N VAL A 242 -6.59 -5.49 3.21
CA VAL A 242 -7.68 -5.96 2.36
C VAL A 242 -8.65 -4.82 2.12
N SER A 243 -8.85 -4.49 0.85
CA SER A 243 -9.86 -3.54 0.38
C SER A 243 -11.07 -4.27 -0.16
N LEU A 244 -12.25 -3.91 0.31
CA LEU A 244 -13.52 -4.38 -0.23
C LEU A 244 -14.21 -3.23 -0.97
N PHE A 245 -14.41 -3.40 -2.29
CA PHE A 245 -15.15 -2.48 -3.14
C PHE A 245 -16.53 -3.05 -3.44
N GLN A 246 -17.58 -2.22 -3.37
CA GLN A 246 -18.94 -2.59 -3.68
C GLN A 246 -19.60 -1.52 -4.53
N ASN A 247 -20.31 -1.91 -5.59
CA ASN A 247 -21.06 -0.99 -6.43
C ASN A 247 -22.28 -1.66 -7.08
N HIS A 248 -23.21 -0.84 -7.61
CA HIS A 248 -24.39 -1.30 -8.37
C HIS A 248 -24.10 -1.51 -9.86
N GLY A 249 -22.88 -1.34 -10.31
CA GLY A 249 -22.49 -1.52 -11.69
C GLY A 249 -21.88 -2.89 -11.94
N ASN A 250 -21.28 -3.03 -13.12
CA ASN A 250 -20.43 -4.16 -13.49
C ASN A 250 -18.95 -3.75 -13.55
N ALA A 251 -18.57 -2.74 -12.77
CA ALA A 251 -17.21 -2.23 -12.76
C ALA A 251 -16.34 -3.08 -11.86
N ASP A 252 -15.57 -3.97 -12.47
CA ASP A 252 -14.47 -4.66 -11.79
C ASP A 252 -13.37 -3.65 -11.46
N VAL A 253 -13.05 -3.50 -10.19
CA VAL A 253 -11.95 -2.63 -9.77
C VAL A 253 -10.63 -3.39 -9.93
N GLY A 254 -9.71 -2.83 -10.72
CA GLY A 254 -8.34 -3.33 -10.84
C GLY A 254 -8.12 -4.45 -11.87
N PHE A 255 -9.15 -4.95 -12.55
CA PHE A 255 -9.04 -6.09 -13.47
C PHE A 255 -8.67 -5.73 -14.92
N GLU A 256 -8.58 -4.47 -15.28
CA GLU A 256 -8.54 -3.99 -16.67
C GLU A 256 -7.37 -4.50 -17.51
N ASN A 257 -6.25 -4.84 -16.86
CA ASN A 257 -5.01 -5.22 -17.55
C ASN A 257 -4.63 -6.68 -17.33
N TYR A 258 -5.52 -7.48 -16.74
CA TYR A 258 -5.21 -8.85 -16.33
C TYR A 258 -6.10 -9.88 -16.99
N LYS A 259 -5.52 -11.05 -17.26
CA LYS A 259 -6.27 -12.24 -17.63
C LYS A 259 -6.75 -12.94 -16.35
N ALA A 260 -8.02 -12.77 -16.02
CA ALA A 260 -8.61 -13.39 -14.85
C ALA A 260 -8.81 -14.91 -15.03
N THR A 261 -8.67 -15.61 -13.91
CA THR A 261 -9.01 -17.04 -13.77
C THR A 261 -10.37 -17.16 -13.11
N THR A 262 -11.20 -18.12 -13.55
CA THR A 262 -12.51 -18.36 -12.94
C THR A 262 -12.37 -19.17 -11.67
N THR A 263 -13.19 -18.82 -10.67
CA THR A 263 -13.37 -19.54 -9.41
C THR A 263 -14.83 -19.41 -8.94
N ARG A 264 -15.11 -19.77 -7.71
CA ARG A 264 -16.43 -19.61 -7.10
C ARG A 264 -16.31 -19.09 -5.67
N VAL A 265 -17.24 -18.21 -5.31
CA VAL A 265 -17.50 -17.81 -3.93
C VAL A 265 -18.82 -18.45 -3.55
N GLU A 266 -18.79 -19.49 -2.71
CA GLU A 266 -19.94 -20.34 -2.44
C GLU A 266 -20.64 -20.85 -3.73
N ASN A 267 -21.85 -20.35 -4.02
CA ASN A 267 -22.64 -20.72 -5.20
C ASN A 267 -22.54 -19.69 -6.34
N HIS A 268 -21.77 -18.61 -6.18
CA HIS A 268 -21.63 -17.53 -7.15
C HIS A 268 -20.39 -17.71 -8.00
N ASP A 269 -20.54 -17.49 -9.30
CA ASP A 269 -19.38 -17.45 -10.20
C ASP A 269 -18.52 -16.23 -9.86
N ALA A 270 -17.23 -16.46 -9.77
CA ALA A 270 -16.23 -15.47 -9.41
C ALA A 270 -15.02 -15.56 -10.34
N LYS A 271 -14.21 -14.53 -10.32
CA LYS A 271 -12.93 -14.50 -11.01
C LYS A 271 -11.85 -13.90 -10.13
N TYR A 272 -10.63 -14.36 -10.32
CA TYR A 272 -9.49 -13.83 -9.58
C TYR A 272 -8.28 -13.56 -10.48
N VAL A 273 -7.41 -12.71 -9.97
CA VAL A 273 -6.08 -12.42 -10.53
C VAL A 273 -5.09 -12.44 -9.38
N GLU A 274 -3.94 -13.04 -9.61
CA GLU A 274 -2.78 -12.95 -8.73
C GLU A 274 -1.74 -12.04 -9.38
N ASP A 275 -1.43 -10.93 -8.72
CA ASP A 275 -0.45 -9.95 -9.17
C ASP A 275 0.55 -9.66 -8.04
N GLY A 276 1.68 -10.32 -8.10
CA GLY A 276 2.67 -10.26 -7.04
C GLY A 276 2.18 -10.90 -5.75
N SER A 277 2.28 -10.15 -4.67
CA SER A 277 1.68 -10.52 -3.38
C SER A 277 0.19 -10.20 -3.30
N THR A 278 -0.34 -9.44 -4.26
CA THR A 278 -1.72 -8.96 -4.26
C THR A 278 -2.63 -9.94 -4.98
N MET A 279 -3.72 -10.30 -4.34
CA MET A 279 -4.80 -11.09 -4.91
C MET A 279 -6.01 -10.20 -5.14
N LEU A 280 -6.61 -10.26 -6.33
CA LEU A 280 -7.89 -9.65 -6.66
C LEU A 280 -8.93 -10.75 -6.80
N LEU A 281 -10.08 -10.61 -6.17
CA LEU A 281 -11.22 -11.53 -6.27
C LEU A 281 -12.49 -10.72 -6.54
N ALA A 282 -13.22 -11.03 -7.62
CA ALA A 282 -14.46 -10.34 -7.96
C ALA A 282 -15.61 -11.32 -8.19
N TRP A 283 -16.79 -10.93 -7.71
CA TRP A 283 -18.05 -11.66 -7.90
C TRP A 283 -19.24 -10.70 -7.95
N SER A 284 -20.38 -11.22 -8.34
CA SER A 284 -21.64 -10.46 -8.33
C SER A 284 -22.72 -11.24 -7.62
N GLU A 285 -23.49 -10.54 -6.79
CA GLU A 285 -24.60 -11.11 -6.06
C GLU A 285 -25.68 -10.06 -5.77
N SER A 286 -26.94 -10.47 -5.85
CA SER A 286 -28.11 -9.63 -5.49
C SER A 286 -28.11 -8.25 -6.17
N GLY A 287 -27.55 -8.15 -7.39
CA GLY A 287 -27.46 -6.91 -8.16
C GLY A 287 -26.32 -5.97 -7.73
N LEU A 288 -25.47 -6.42 -6.84
CA LEU A 288 -24.23 -5.75 -6.46
C LEU A 288 -23.03 -6.45 -7.09
N HIS A 289 -22.01 -5.66 -7.37
CA HIS A 289 -20.70 -6.12 -7.78
C HIS A 289 -19.69 -5.86 -6.66
N PHE A 290 -18.88 -6.87 -6.38
CA PHE A 290 -17.88 -6.87 -5.31
C PHE A 290 -16.51 -7.12 -5.87
N THR A 291 -15.51 -6.44 -5.33
CA THR A 291 -14.10 -6.74 -5.55
C THR A 291 -13.35 -6.69 -4.22
N LEU A 292 -12.66 -7.77 -3.89
CA LEU A 292 -11.65 -7.81 -2.83
C LEU A 292 -10.27 -7.67 -3.45
N VAL A 293 -9.45 -6.82 -2.85
CA VAL A 293 -8.04 -6.64 -3.22
C VAL A 293 -7.23 -6.76 -1.95
N GLY A 294 -6.26 -7.67 -1.89
CA GLY A 294 -5.47 -7.82 -0.65
C GLY A 294 -4.28 -8.76 -0.78
N GLU A 295 -3.42 -8.72 0.22
CA GLU A 295 -2.19 -9.51 0.29
C GLU A 295 -2.41 -10.81 1.08
N LEU A 296 -3.49 -11.49 0.76
CA LEU A 296 -3.90 -12.76 1.37
C LEU A 296 -4.00 -13.87 0.31
N ALA A 297 -3.89 -15.11 0.76
CA ALA A 297 -4.15 -16.26 -0.11
C ALA A 297 -5.61 -16.22 -0.63
N LEU A 298 -5.83 -16.73 -1.85
CA LEU A 298 -7.16 -16.80 -2.46
C LEU A 298 -8.20 -17.43 -1.52
N SER A 299 -7.84 -18.51 -0.84
CA SER A 299 -8.72 -19.21 0.09
C SER A 299 -9.18 -18.35 1.27
N GLU A 300 -8.37 -17.38 1.71
CA GLU A 300 -8.79 -16.43 2.75
C GLU A 300 -9.70 -15.35 2.18
N LEU A 301 -9.40 -14.84 0.99
CA LEU A 301 -10.30 -13.89 0.32
C LEU A 301 -11.66 -14.53 -0.01
N GLU A 302 -11.71 -15.81 -0.37
CA GLU A 302 -12.96 -16.55 -0.59
C GLU A 302 -13.78 -16.66 0.70
N LYS A 303 -13.16 -16.87 1.87
CA LYS A 303 -13.87 -16.86 3.17
C LYS A 303 -14.41 -15.46 3.53
N ILE A 304 -13.61 -14.42 3.31
CA ILE A 304 -14.05 -13.04 3.50
C ILE A 304 -15.24 -12.77 2.58
N ALA A 305 -15.13 -13.09 1.29
CA ALA A 305 -16.17 -12.90 0.28
C ALA A 305 -17.47 -13.61 0.67
N ALA A 306 -17.39 -14.89 1.06
CA ALA A 306 -18.54 -15.68 1.53
C ALA A 306 -19.24 -15.05 2.76
N SER A 307 -18.51 -14.28 3.55
CA SER A 307 -19.06 -13.61 4.73
C SER A 307 -19.71 -12.24 4.46
N VAL A 308 -19.46 -11.65 3.29
CA VAL A 308 -20.09 -10.37 2.87
C VAL A 308 -21.53 -10.57 2.42
N ILE A 309 -21.86 -11.78 2.02
CA ILE A 309 -23.16 -12.16 1.49
C ILE A 309 -24.29 -11.92 2.53
N PRO A 310 -25.40 -11.29 2.15
CA PRO A 310 -26.49 -10.88 3.06
C PRO A 310 -27.20 -12.05 3.74
#